data_d83bc385cff9e007872755594bbb03e7
#
_entry.id   d83bc385cff9e007872755594bbb03e7
#
_cell.length_a   1.000
_cell.length_b   1.000
_cell.length_c   1.000
_cell.angle_alpha   90.00
_cell.angle_beta   90.00
_cell.angle_gamma   90.00
#
_symmetry.space_group_name_H-M   'P 1'
#
loop_
_entity.id
_entity.type
_entity.pdbx_description
1 polymer ?
#
loop_
_entity_poly.entity_id
_entity_poly.type
_entity_poly.pdbx_seq_one_letter_code
_entity_poly.pdbx_strand_id
1 'polypeptide(L)'
;MTEKDREIILELKRRLPSDVRRRVKKFIVFGSRARGQAREDSDLDKIVLLDEREPEVEKQLDDIAYSVMWDYDFKLIISLKVFAESKFKKAVEKGFSFYKMVEREGVSL
;
A
#
# COMPACT_ATOMS: atom_id res chain seq x y z
N MET A 1 -10.24 -9.20 -3.22
CA MET A 1 -8.79 -9.39 -3.27
C MET A 1 -8.48 -10.88 -3.34
N THR A 2 -7.66 -11.29 -4.31
CA THR A 2 -7.34 -12.70 -4.49
C THR A 2 -6.29 -13.16 -3.50
N GLU A 3 -6.15 -14.48 -3.38
CA GLU A 3 -5.09 -15.08 -2.56
C GLU A 3 -3.70 -14.71 -3.07
N LYS A 4 -3.54 -14.63 -4.40
CA LYS A 4 -2.30 -14.18 -5.01
C LYS A 4 -1.94 -12.75 -4.62
N ASP A 5 -2.93 -11.86 -4.59
CA ASP A 5 -2.73 -10.48 -4.14
C ASP A 5 -2.25 -10.44 -2.70
N ARG A 6 -2.81 -11.28 -1.83
CA ARG A 6 -2.38 -11.38 -0.43
C ARG A 6 -0.94 -11.86 -0.32
N GLU A 7 -0.57 -12.87 -1.11
CA GLU A 7 0.80 -13.40 -1.12
C GLU A 7 1.81 -12.33 -1.52
N ILE A 8 1.47 -11.53 -2.53
CA ILE A 8 2.33 -10.44 -3.01
C ILE A 8 2.54 -9.41 -1.91
N ILE A 9 1.48 -9.03 -1.22
CA ILE A 9 1.55 -8.05 -0.13
C ILE A 9 2.36 -8.58 1.04
N LEU A 10 2.16 -9.85 1.40
CA LEU A 10 2.93 -10.48 2.47
C LEU A 10 4.40 -10.56 2.11
N GLU A 11 4.73 -10.85 0.86
CA GLU A 11 6.10 -10.86 0.38
C GLU A 11 6.73 -9.47 0.48
N LEU A 12 6.01 -8.45 0.09
CA LEU A 12 6.47 -7.06 0.22
C LEU A 12 6.76 -6.73 1.68
N LYS A 13 5.84 -7.07 2.58
CA LYS A 13 6.02 -6.85 4.02
C LYS A 13 7.24 -7.61 4.56
N ARG A 14 7.42 -8.85 4.13
CA ARG A 14 8.54 -9.68 4.56
C ARG A 14 9.89 -9.07 4.18
N ARG A 15 9.94 -8.37 3.05
CA ARG A 15 11.18 -7.74 2.57
C ARG A 15 11.52 -6.43 3.25
N LEU A 16 10.63 -5.89 4.08
CA LEU A 16 10.90 -4.62 4.76
C LEU A 16 11.99 -4.80 5.81
N PRO A 17 13.04 -3.94 5.78
CA PRO A 17 14.01 -3.91 6.87
C PRO A 17 13.32 -3.57 8.20
N SER A 18 13.90 -3.99 9.31
CA SER A 18 13.29 -3.79 10.63
C SER A 18 13.08 -2.31 10.97
N ASP A 19 13.99 -1.44 10.57
CA ASP A 19 13.88 0.01 10.80
C ASP A 19 12.71 0.62 10.02
N VAL A 20 12.49 0.18 8.78
CA VAL A 20 11.34 0.62 7.98
C VAL A 20 10.04 0.05 8.56
N ARG A 21 10.06 -1.24 8.91
CA ARG A 21 8.87 -1.92 9.45
C ARG A 21 8.33 -1.25 10.70
N ARG A 22 9.22 -0.79 11.58
CA ARG A 22 8.81 -0.10 12.81
C ARG A 22 8.09 1.21 12.55
N ARG A 23 8.34 1.83 11.40
CA ARG A 23 7.75 3.12 11.05
C ARG A 23 6.43 2.98 10.34
N VAL A 24 6.14 1.79 9.81
CA VAL A 24 4.88 1.51 9.10
C VAL A 24 3.79 1.23 10.11
N LYS A 25 2.74 2.06 10.09
CA LYS A 25 1.58 1.91 10.98
C LYS A 25 0.50 1.05 10.36
N LYS A 26 0.36 1.11 9.03
CA LYS A 26 -0.70 0.38 8.36
C LYS A 26 -0.40 0.22 6.87
N PHE A 27 -0.79 -0.93 6.34
CA PHE A 27 -0.85 -1.16 4.90
C PHE A 27 -2.32 -1.31 4.51
N ILE A 28 -2.75 -0.58 3.48
CA ILE A 28 -4.14 -0.61 3.03
C ILE A 28 -4.16 -0.86 1.53
N VAL A 29 -4.84 -1.91 1.11
CA VAL A 29 -5.13 -2.17 -0.31
C VAL A 29 -6.46 -1.51 -0.64
N PHE A 30 -6.51 -0.75 -1.71
CA PHE A 30 -7.75 -0.09 -2.13
C PHE A 30 -7.92 -0.23 -3.63
N GLY A 31 -9.00 0.34 -4.18
CA GLY A 31 -9.27 0.28 -5.60
C GLY A 31 -9.89 -1.04 -6.04
N SER A 32 -9.79 -1.35 -7.33
CA SER A 32 -10.50 -2.47 -7.93
C SER A 32 -10.11 -3.83 -7.35
N ARG A 33 -8.84 -4.03 -6.99
CA ARG A 33 -8.40 -5.31 -6.40
C ARG A 33 -8.98 -5.54 -5.02
N ALA A 34 -9.09 -4.48 -4.21
CA ALA A 34 -9.71 -4.58 -2.90
C ALA A 34 -11.20 -4.94 -3.00
N ARG A 35 -11.87 -4.43 -4.04
CA ARG A 35 -13.31 -4.69 -4.26
C ARG A 35 -13.58 -6.02 -4.95
N GLY A 36 -12.55 -6.74 -5.38
CA GLY A 36 -12.73 -7.98 -6.10
C GLY A 36 -13.20 -7.80 -7.54
N GLN A 37 -13.07 -6.60 -8.10
CA GLN A 37 -13.49 -6.25 -9.45
C GLN A 37 -12.32 -6.07 -10.41
N ALA A 38 -11.12 -6.41 -9.96
CA ALA A 38 -9.91 -6.20 -10.73
C ALA A 38 -9.84 -7.14 -11.92
N ARG A 39 -9.35 -6.59 -13.04
CA ARG A 39 -8.90 -7.40 -14.16
C ARG A 39 -7.47 -7.87 -13.89
N GLU A 40 -7.01 -8.86 -14.62
CA GLU A 40 -5.68 -9.43 -14.45
C GLU A 40 -4.56 -8.38 -14.60
N ASP A 41 -4.77 -7.37 -15.44
CA ASP A 41 -3.81 -6.31 -15.72
C ASP A 41 -4.00 -5.06 -14.84
N SER A 42 -4.91 -5.09 -13.86
CA SER A 42 -5.15 -3.96 -12.97
C SER A 42 -3.98 -3.77 -12.00
N ASP A 43 -3.67 -2.50 -11.69
CA ASP A 43 -2.68 -2.17 -10.68
C ASP A 43 -3.15 -2.61 -9.29
N LEU A 44 -2.19 -2.99 -8.47
CA LEU A 44 -2.44 -3.24 -7.05
C LEU A 44 -2.18 -1.91 -6.31
N ASP A 45 -3.25 -1.19 -6.03
CA ASP A 45 -3.17 0.10 -5.35
C ASP A 45 -3.02 -0.10 -3.85
N LYS A 46 -1.98 0.50 -3.29
CA LYS A 46 -1.65 0.29 -1.89
C LYS A 46 -1.27 1.60 -1.22
N ILE A 47 -1.79 1.80 -0.04
CA ILE A 47 -1.43 2.92 0.82
C ILE A 47 -0.59 2.40 1.98
N VAL A 48 0.49 3.11 2.25
CA VAL A 48 1.33 2.88 3.43
C VAL A 48 1.19 4.09 4.33
N LEU A 49 0.76 3.86 5.57
CA LEU A 49 0.71 4.91 6.58
C LEU A 49 1.94 4.79 7.46
N LEU A 50 2.71 5.86 7.52
CA LEU A 50 3.91 5.96 8.35
C LEU A 50 3.61 6.80 9.59
N ASP A 51 4.40 6.60 10.66
CA ASP A 51 4.38 7.48 11.82
C ASP A 51 4.72 8.92 11.40
N GLU A 52 5.72 9.08 10.55
CA GLU A 52 6.16 10.33 9.96
C GLU A 52 6.65 10.07 8.54
N ARG A 53 6.40 11.00 7.62
CA ARG A 53 6.96 10.90 6.28
C ARG A 53 8.44 11.24 6.30
N GLU A 54 9.24 10.42 5.65
CA GLU A 54 10.68 10.59 5.55
C GLU A 54 11.13 10.11 4.17
N PRO A 55 11.81 10.97 3.38
CA PRO A 55 12.19 10.61 2.01
C PRO A 55 13.00 9.33 1.91
N GLU A 56 13.88 9.08 2.86
CA GLU A 56 14.70 7.87 2.89
C GLU A 56 13.85 6.61 3.03
N VAL A 57 12.87 6.64 3.92
CA VAL A 57 11.96 5.52 4.15
C VAL A 57 11.08 5.30 2.92
N GLU A 58 10.57 6.38 2.33
CA GLU A 58 9.74 6.29 1.13
C GLU A 58 10.51 5.69 -0.04
N LYS A 59 11.78 6.06 -0.20
CA LYS A 59 12.64 5.49 -1.23
C LYS A 59 12.83 3.99 -1.02
N GLN A 60 13.08 3.57 0.21
CA GLN A 60 13.23 2.14 0.52
C GLN A 60 11.95 1.37 0.21
N LEU A 61 10.80 1.93 0.54
CA LEU A 61 9.51 1.31 0.22
C LEU A 61 9.33 1.14 -1.28
N ASP A 62 9.65 2.17 -2.05
CA ASP A 62 9.56 2.12 -3.52
C ASP A 62 10.51 1.07 -4.10
N ASP A 63 11.74 1.02 -3.61
CA ASP A 63 12.74 0.04 -4.06
C ASP A 63 12.28 -1.39 -3.76
N ILE A 64 11.68 -1.62 -2.60
CA ILE A 64 11.17 -2.94 -2.22
C ILE A 64 9.99 -3.32 -3.11
N ALA A 65 9.05 -2.41 -3.34
CA ALA A 65 7.92 -2.66 -4.22
C ALA A 65 8.42 -2.99 -5.64
N TYR A 66 9.41 -2.25 -6.12
CA TYR A 66 10.02 -2.49 -7.41
C TYR A 66 10.67 -3.89 -7.49
N SER A 67 11.35 -4.30 -6.42
CA SER A 67 11.96 -5.63 -6.36
C SER A 67 10.94 -6.76 -6.43
N VAL A 68 9.77 -6.56 -5.83
CA VAL A 68 8.68 -7.53 -5.93
C VAL A 68 8.12 -7.57 -7.34
N MET A 69 7.91 -6.41 -7.96
CA MET A 69 7.45 -6.35 -9.35
C MET A 69 8.43 -7.05 -10.30
N TRP A 70 9.72 -6.86 -10.08
CA TRP A 70 10.77 -7.51 -10.86
C TRP A 70 10.65 -9.03 -10.80
N ASP A 71 10.42 -9.59 -9.62
CA ASP A 71 10.31 -11.03 -9.45
C ASP A 71 9.09 -11.63 -10.13
N TYR A 72 8.07 -10.82 -10.37
CA TYR A 72 6.85 -11.20 -11.09
C TYR A 72 6.90 -10.79 -12.57
N ASP A 73 8.10 -10.45 -13.09
CA ASP A 73 8.30 -10.03 -14.49
C ASP A 73 7.40 -8.85 -14.89
N PHE A 74 7.09 -7.98 -13.95
CA PHE A 74 6.21 -6.81 -14.15
C PHE A 74 4.82 -7.17 -14.70
N LYS A 75 4.38 -8.40 -14.50
CA LYS A 75 3.01 -8.80 -14.82
C LYS A 75 2.00 -8.19 -13.87
N LEU A 76 2.48 -7.64 -12.79
CA LEU A 76 1.70 -6.94 -11.79
C LEU A 76 2.39 -5.63 -11.47
N ILE A 77 1.64 -4.53 -11.50
CA ILE A 77 2.16 -3.22 -11.10
C ILE A 77 1.62 -2.89 -9.70
N ILE A 78 2.55 -2.59 -8.79
CA ILE A 78 2.22 -2.15 -7.44
C ILE A 78 2.33 -0.64 -7.41
N SER A 79 1.22 0.04 -7.11
CA SER A 79 1.18 1.50 -7.00
C SER A 79 1.13 1.86 -5.52
N LEU A 80 2.20 2.47 -5.00
CA LEU A 80 2.28 2.88 -3.60
C LEU A 80 2.01 4.35 -3.44
N LYS A 81 1.19 4.68 -2.44
CA LYS A 81 0.99 6.05 -1.96
C LYS A 81 1.33 6.07 -0.47
N VAL A 82 2.17 7.01 -0.08
CA VAL A 82 2.66 7.10 1.30
C VAL A 82 2.09 8.35 1.96
N PHE A 83 1.54 8.18 3.16
CA PHE A 83 1.01 9.29 3.96
C PHE A 83 1.48 9.16 5.39
N ALA A 84 1.62 10.28 6.08
CA ALA A 84 1.73 10.27 7.53
C ALA A 84 0.37 9.91 8.12
N GLU A 85 0.32 9.00 9.07
CA GLU A 85 -0.93 8.52 9.65
C GLU A 85 -1.80 9.66 10.19
N SER A 86 -1.18 10.62 10.89
CA SER A 86 -1.92 11.74 11.45
C SER A 86 -2.60 12.61 10.40
N LYS A 87 -1.91 12.83 9.28
CA LYS A 87 -2.47 13.63 8.18
C LYS A 87 -3.59 12.89 7.45
N PHE A 88 -3.44 11.58 7.31
CA PHE A 88 -4.48 10.74 6.72
C PHE A 88 -5.75 10.80 7.54
N LYS A 89 -5.64 10.63 8.86
CA LYS A 89 -6.78 10.70 9.78
C LYS A 89 -7.47 12.06 9.72
N LYS A 90 -6.70 13.14 9.68
CA LYS A 90 -7.27 14.49 9.57
C LYS A 90 -8.03 14.68 8.27
N ALA A 91 -7.51 14.15 7.17
CA ALA A 91 -8.17 14.25 5.87
C ALA A 91 -9.51 13.49 5.88
N VAL A 92 -9.57 12.33 6.53
CA VAL A 92 -10.83 11.59 6.73
C VAL A 92 -11.82 12.42 7.54
N GLU A 93 -11.38 13.00 8.65
CA GLU A 93 -12.22 13.83 9.52
C GLU A 93 -12.77 15.05 8.80
N LYS A 94 -11.96 15.65 7.91
CA LYS A 94 -12.38 16.80 7.12
C LYS A 94 -13.34 16.42 5.98
N GLY A 95 -13.54 15.13 5.76
CA GLY A 95 -14.49 14.63 4.78
C GLY A 95 -13.99 14.62 3.35
N PHE A 96 -12.67 14.64 3.12
CA PHE A 96 -12.12 14.53 1.77
C PHE A 96 -12.46 13.16 1.18
N SER A 97 -13.09 13.16 0.01
CA SER A 97 -13.72 11.98 -0.56
C SER A 97 -12.78 10.80 -0.80
N PHE A 98 -11.57 11.06 -1.28
CA PHE A 98 -10.58 9.99 -1.52
C PHE A 98 -10.26 9.23 -0.23
N TYR A 99 -9.98 9.99 0.84
CA TYR A 99 -9.57 9.40 2.12
C TYR A 99 -10.72 8.65 2.79
N LYS A 100 -11.92 9.17 2.69
CA LYS A 100 -13.12 8.50 3.20
C LYS A 100 -13.38 7.20 2.45
N MET A 101 -13.19 7.21 1.14
CA MET A 101 -13.35 6.02 0.31
C MET A 101 -12.34 4.94 0.72
N VAL A 102 -11.07 5.31 0.91
CA VAL A 102 -10.03 4.38 1.34
C VAL A 102 -10.36 3.77 2.69
N GLU A 103 -10.83 4.59 3.64
CA GLU A 103 -11.20 4.08 4.98
C GLU A 103 -12.36 3.11 4.91
N ARG A 104 -13.36 3.41 4.07
CA ARG A 104 -14.57 2.58 3.94
C ARG A 104 -14.31 1.30 3.16
N GLU A 105 -13.57 1.36 2.06
CA GLU A 105 -13.41 0.25 1.12
C GLU A 105 -12.06 -0.44 1.18
N GLY A 106 -11.08 0.18 1.81
CA GLY A 106 -9.73 -0.37 1.89
C GLY A 106 -9.66 -1.62 2.77
N VAL A 107 -8.76 -2.52 2.41
CA VAL A 107 -8.49 -3.74 3.16
C VAL A 107 -7.12 -3.60 3.82
N SER A 108 -7.10 -3.64 5.16
CA SER A 108 -5.85 -3.58 5.93
C SER A 108 -5.18 -4.95 5.99
N LEU A 109 -3.88 -4.96 5.78
CA LEU A 109 -3.09 -6.20 5.85
C LEU A 109 -1.83 -6.02 6.68
#